data_a8bd91547e3ca356758fab61efd68d0e
#
_entry.id   a8bd91547e3ca356758fab61efd68d0e
#
_cell.length_a   1.000
_cell.length_b   1.000
_cell.length_c   1.000
_cell.angle_alpha   90.00
_cell.angle_beta   90.00
_cell.angle_gamma   90.00
#
_symmetry.space_group_name_H-M   'P 1'
#
loop_
_entity.id
_entity.type
_entity.pdbx_description
1 polymer ?
#
loop_
_entity_poly.entity_id
_entity_poly.type
_entity_poly.pdbx_seq_one_letter_code
_entity_poly.pdbx_strand_id
1 'polypeptide(L)'
;QTPDTQMWAPHGDTDNPTGYPTADSGAYVSTENLAHPPFTFDLSGYTPGQGTLKAVAYLNGEAVETYIRQAPGTASQITLTAENDEALKLDGSTAKLVWVDVRDENGTVVNTANHTINFTTEGPGFVIGEKAVQVRGGQWAVWVRSTRGEGDITLKATCDGLTAATITIPTQTVEG
;
A
#
# COMPACT_ATOMS: atom_id res chain seq x y z
N GLN A 1 15.36 -20.34 4.80
CA GLN A 1 15.38 -21.29 3.68
C GLN A 1 16.23 -20.67 2.60
N THR A 2 17.24 -21.38 2.13
CA THR A 2 17.92 -21.06 0.89
C THR A 2 16.88 -21.09 -0.21
N PRO A 3 16.82 -20.11 -1.13
CA PRO A 3 15.96 -20.22 -2.29
C PRO A 3 16.29 -21.52 -2.98
N ASP A 4 15.32 -22.40 -3.14
CA ASP A 4 15.45 -23.49 -4.06
C ASP A 4 15.65 -22.85 -5.43
N THR A 5 16.70 -23.25 -6.15
CA THR A 5 17.15 -22.62 -7.38
C THR A 5 16.20 -22.88 -8.55
N GLN A 6 14.92 -22.87 -8.33
CA GLN A 6 13.94 -22.93 -9.40
C GLN A 6 13.80 -21.55 -10.03
N MET A 7 14.52 -21.34 -11.11
CA MET A 7 14.37 -20.17 -11.97
C MET A 7 13.24 -20.42 -12.97
N TRP A 8 12.44 -19.38 -13.18
CA TRP A 8 11.39 -19.42 -14.19
C TRP A 8 11.97 -19.55 -15.60
N ALA A 9 11.55 -20.60 -16.35
CA ALA A 9 11.91 -20.75 -17.73
C ALA A 9 11.07 -19.82 -18.62
N PRO A 10 11.69 -19.12 -19.60
CA PRO A 10 10.90 -18.36 -20.57
C PRO A 10 9.99 -19.30 -21.36
N HIS A 11 8.83 -18.79 -21.76
CA HIS A 11 7.86 -19.48 -22.60
C HIS A 11 8.53 -20.17 -23.80
N GLY A 12 8.46 -21.48 -23.88
CA GLY A 12 8.99 -22.26 -25.00
C GLY A 12 9.83 -23.48 -24.63
N ASP A 13 10.03 -23.74 -23.34
CA ASP A 13 10.63 -25.00 -22.92
C ASP A 13 9.61 -26.13 -23.08
N THR A 14 9.83 -27.00 -24.06
CA THR A 14 8.96 -28.13 -24.40
C THR A 14 9.01 -29.24 -23.36
N ASP A 15 10.06 -29.26 -22.54
CA ASP A 15 10.28 -30.29 -21.52
C ASP A 15 9.60 -29.92 -20.19
N ASN A 16 9.23 -28.65 -20.04
CA ASN A 16 8.50 -28.14 -18.89
C ASN A 16 7.37 -27.19 -19.31
N PRO A 17 6.19 -27.73 -19.67
CA PRO A 17 5.07 -26.93 -20.17
C PRO A 17 4.49 -25.96 -19.14
N THR A 18 4.88 -26.06 -17.87
CA THR A 18 4.50 -25.11 -16.82
C THR A 18 5.43 -23.90 -16.75
N GLY A 19 6.54 -23.92 -17.48
CA GLY A 19 7.51 -22.84 -17.52
C GLY A 19 8.43 -22.76 -16.30
N TYR A 20 8.41 -23.76 -15.43
CA TYR A 20 9.29 -23.81 -14.26
C TYR A 20 10.33 -24.91 -14.44
N PRO A 21 11.65 -24.63 -14.37
CA PRO A 21 12.66 -25.66 -14.40
C PRO A 21 12.51 -26.55 -13.17
N THR A 22 12.50 -27.87 -13.41
CA THR A 22 12.57 -28.86 -12.33
C THR A 22 14.03 -29.25 -12.09
N ALA A 23 14.36 -29.63 -10.86
CA ALA A 23 15.72 -30.01 -10.47
C ALA A 23 16.33 -31.13 -11.36
N ASP A 24 15.48 -31.93 -11.98
CA ASP A 24 15.89 -33.07 -12.83
C ASP A 24 15.97 -32.75 -14.33
N SER A 25 15.50 -31.57 -14.75
CA SER A 25 15.39 -31.27 -16.19
C SER A 25 16.73 -30.94 -16.86
N GLY A 26 17.77 -30.62 -16.09
CA GLY A 26 19.05 -30.15 -16.63
C GLY A 26 18.93 -28.86 -17.45
N ALA A 27 17.73 -28.28 -17.52
CA ALA A 27 17.47 -27.06 -18.26
C ALA A 27 18.15 -25.88 -17.56
N TYR A 28 19.18 -25.37 -18.17
CA TYR A 28 19.83 -24.14 -17.74
C TYR A 28 19.02 -22.96 -18.27
N VAL A 29 18.28 -22.31 -17.40
CA VAL A 29 17.59 -21.07 -17.78
C VAL A 29 18.58 -19.94 -17.65
N SER A 30 18.99 -19.37 -18.77
CA SER A 30 19.78 -18.15 -18.77
C SER A 30 18.89 -16.98 -18.38
N THR A 31 19.23 -16.34 -17.27
CA THR A 31 18.62 -15.09 -16.82
C THR A 31 19.44 -13.87 -17.23
N GLU A 32 20.46 -14.07 -18.07
CA GLU A 32 21.43 -13.03 -18.43
C GLU A 32 20.82 -11.82 -19.16
N ASN A 33 19.68 -12.02 -19.81
CA ASN A 33 18.96 -10.95 -20.52
C ASN A 33 17.72 -10.42 -19.78
N LEU A 34 17.47 -10.88 -18.57
CA LEU A 34 16.36 -10.38 -17.77
C LEU A 34 16.86 -9.28 -16.83
N ALA A 35 16.27 -8.09 -16.92
CA ALA A 35 16.56 -6.99 -16.01
C ALA A 35 16.26 -7.37 -14.54
N HIS A 36 15.29 -8.25 -14.33
CA HIS A 36 14.89 -8.79 -13.04
C HIS A 36 14.58 -10.28 -13.18
N PRO A 37 15.55 -11.18 -12.91
CA PRO A 37 15.28 -12.61 -12.94
C PRO A 37 14.24 -12.98 -11.88
N PRO A 38 13.15 -13.68 -12.26
CA PRO A 38 12.16 -14.13 -11.31
C PRO A 38 12.73 -15.26 -10.43
N PHE A 39 12.55 -15.14 -9.12
CA PHE A 39 12.77 -16.23 -8.18
C PHE A 39 11.42 -16.77 -7.76
N THR A 40 11.24 -18.09 -7.86
CA THR A 40 10.02 -18.76 -7.44
C THR A 40 10.28 -19.53 -6.14
N PHE A 41 9.37 -19.38 -5.19
CA PHE A 41 9.41 -20.08 -3.91
C PHE A 41 8.17 -20.96 -3.79
N ASP A 42 8.36 -22.22 -3.42
CA ASP A 42 7.25 -23.09 -3.04
C ASP A 42 6.75 -22.72 -1.64
N LEU A 43 5.52 -22.25 -1.58
CA LEU A 43 4.82 -21.87 -0.36
C LEU A 43 3.69 -22.85 -0.02
N SER A 44 3.71 -24.07 -0.56
CA SER A 44 2.65 -25.06 -0.36
C SER A 44 2.40 -25.42 1.11
N GLY A 45 3.41 -25.27 1.97
CA GLY A 45 3.29 -25.46 3.42
C GLY A 45 2.93 -24.19 4.21
N TYR A 46 2.68 -23.07 3.51
CA TYR A 46 2.39 -21.80 4.17
C TYR A 46 0.87 -21.59 4.30
N THR A 47 0.42 -21.18 5.48
CA THR A 47 -0.99 -20.83 5.69
C THR A 47 -1.21 -19.37 5.25
N PRO A 48 -2.04 -19.11 4.23
CA PRO A 48 -2.34 -17.74 3.79
C PRO A 48 -2.90 -16.89 4.93
N GLY A 49 -2.45 -15.65 5.01
CA GLY A 49 -2.89 -14.71 6.05
C GLY A 49 -2.16 -14.84 7.39
N GLN A 50 -1.09 -15.63 7.46
CA GLN A 50 -0.26 -15.76 8.66
C GLN A 50 1.23 -15.61 8.34
N GLY A 51 1.97 -15.01 9.28
CA GLY A 51 3.41 -14.96 9.25
C GLY A 51 3.99 -13.84 8.38
N THR A 52 5.29 -13.94 8.16
CA THR A 52 6.10 -12.94 7.46
C THR A 52 6.91 -13.62 6.37
N LEU A 53 6.85 -13.10 5.16
CA LEU A 53 7.74 -13.45 4.05
C LEU A 53 8.87 -12.41 4.01
N LYS A 54 10.11 -12.89 4.03
CA LYS A 54 11.30 -12.04 3.93
C LYS A 54 12.15 -12.51 2.77
N ALA A 55 12.35 -11.66 1.78
CA ALA A 55 13.32 -11.85 0.71
C ALA A 55 14.56 -11.00 0.99
N VAL A 56 15.74 -11.61 0.89
CA VAL A 56 17.02 -10.91 1.07
C VAL A 56 17.86 -11.16 -0.18
N ALA A 57 18.28 -10.09 -0.83
CA ALA A 57 19.24 -10.16 -1.93
C ALA A 57 20.67 -10.04 -1.38
N TYR A 58 21.57 -10.87 -1.89
CA TYR A 58 22.98 -10.87 -1.53
C TYR A 58 23.83 -10.59 -2.78
N LEU A 59 24.83 -9.72 -2.63
CA LEU A 59 25.87 -9.49 -3.61
C LEU A 59 27.23 -9.76 -2.94
N ASN A 60 28.02 -10.67 -3.53
CA ASN A 60 29.32 -11.07 -2.99
C ASN A 60 29.29 -11.53 -1.50
N GLY A 61 28.16 -12.11 -1.07
CA GLY A 61 27.98 -12.58 0.31
C GLY A 61 27.46 -11.53 1.30
N GLU A 62 27.29 -10.28 0.88
CA GLU A 62 26.73 -9.21 1.67
C GLU A 62 25.24 -8.97 1.30
N ALA A 63 24.40 -8.79 2.31
CA ALA A 63 22.99 -8.45 2.10
C ALA A 63 22.89 -7.02 1.59
N VAL A 64 22.38 -6.84 0.37
CA VAL A 64 22.24 -5.52 -0.29
C VAL A 64 20.82 -4.99 -0.27
N GLU A 65 19.83 -5.88 -0.18
CA GLU A 65 18.42 -5.50 -0.17
C GLU A 65 17.60 -6.48 0.66
N THR A 66 16.59 -5.97 1.35
CA THR A 66 15.65 -6.79 2.12
C THR A 66 14.24 -6.32 1.86
N TYR A 67 13.38 -7.25 1.44
CA TYR A 67 11.97 -7.00 1.23
C TYR A 67 11.13 -7.89 2.15
N ILE A 68 10.18 -7.27 2.85
CA ILE A 68 9.33 -7.96 3.83
C ILE A 68 7.87 -7.79 3.42
N ARG A 69 7.15 -8.91 3.43
CA ARG A 69 5.68 -8.95 3.37
C ARG A 69 5.16 -9.65 4.60
N GLN A 70 4.33 -8.95 5.35
CA GLN A 70 3.70 -9.47 6.56
C GLN A 70 2.20 -9.64 6.33
N ALA A 71 1.66 -10.75 6.81
CA ALA A 71 0.21 -10.92 6.88
C ALA A 71 -0.36 -9.89 7.85
N PRO A 72 -1.49 -9.24 7.52
CA PRO A 72 -2.10 -8.27 8.41
C PRO A 72 -2.63 -8.94 9.68
N GLY A 73 -2.42 -8.26 10.82
CA GLY A 73 -3.03 -8.58 12.10
C GLY A 73 -4.44 -7.98 12.23
N THR A 74 -4.85 -7.79 13.47
CA THR A 74 -6.13 -7.12 13.76
C THR A 74 -6.04 -5.63 13.47
N ALA A 75 -7.07 -5.06 12.85
CA ALA A 75 -7.18 -3.64 12.60
C ALA A 75 -7.09 -2.86 13.92
N SER A 76 -6.24 -1.83 13.98
CA SER A 76 -5.98 -1.04 15.19
C SER A 76 -5.95 0.46 14.97
N GLN A 77 -5.66 0.91 13.75
CA GLN A 77 -5.48 2.33 13.47
C GLN A 77 -5.92 2.72 12.06
N ILE A 78 -6.24 4.00 11.93
CA ILE A 78 -6.47 4.66 10.64
C ILE A 78 -5.20 5.43 10.28
N THR A 79 -4.86 5.51 9.00
CA THR A 79 -3.84 6.44 8.48
C THR A 79 -4.41 7.26 7.34
N LEU A 80 -3.98 8.52 7.26
CA LEU A 80 -4.34 9.46 6.20
C LEU A 80 -3.07 9.89 5.48
N THR A 81 -3.08 9.85 4.14
CA THR A 81 -1.95 10.27 3.31
C THR A 81 -2.46 11.13 2.16
N ALA A 82 -2.01 12.36 2.07
CA ALA A 82 -2.32 13.22 0.93
C ALA A 82 -1.56 12.76 -0.33
N GLU A 83 -2.13 12.98 -1.50
CA GLU A 83 -1.52 12.61 -2.79
C GLU A 83 -0.16 13.29 -3.04
N ASN A 84 0.03 14.48 -2.47
CA ASN A 84 1.27 15.26 -2.53
C ASN A 84 1.31 16.29 -1.39
N ASP A 85 2.45 16.92 -1.20
CA ASP A 85 2.70 17.93 -0.15
C ASP A 85 2.44 19.37 -0.63
N GLU A 86 1.95 19.58 -1.86
CA GLU A 86 1.67 20.90 -2.40
C GLU A 86 0.54 21.59 -1.63
N ALA A 87 0.65 22.89 -1.45
CA ALA A 87 -0.41 23.68 -0.80
C ALA A 87 -1.67 23.74 -1.68
N LEU A 88 -2.83 23.51 -1.07
CA LEU A 88 -4.13 23.58 -1.73
C LEU A 88 -4.54 25.04 -1.91
N LYS A 89 -4.89 25.44 -3.13
CA LYS A 89 -5.37 26.79 -3.41
C LYS A 89 -6.75 27.04 -2.81
N LEU A 90 -6.89 28.16 -2.08
CA LEU A 90 -8.18 28.56 -1.49
C LEU A 90 -9.05 29.33 -2.49
N ASP A 91 -9.29 28.75 -3.66
CA ASP A 91 -10.09 29.30 -4.76
C ASP A 91 -11.57 28.88 -4.74
N GLY A 92 -11.93 27.95 -3.83
CA GLY A 92 -13.27 27.36 -3.74
C GLY A 92 -13.54 26.26 -4.76
N SER A 93 -12.53 25.82 -5.52
CA SER A 93 -12.69 24.81 -6.59
C SER A 93 -11.64 23.71 -6.51
N THR A 94 -10.41 24.03 -6.11
CA THR A 94 -9.31 23.08 -6.03
C THR A 94 -9.59 22.03 -4.95
N ALA A 95 -9.29 20.78 -5.26
CA ALA A 95 -9.44 19.65 -4.34
C ALA A 95 -8.17 18.81 -4.31
N LYS A 96 -7.96 18.12 -3.20
CA LYS A 96 -6.84 17.21 -2.95
C LYS A 96 -7.37 15.84 -2.56
N LEU A 97 -6.76 14.80 -3.12
CA LEU A 97 -7.04 13.42 -2.76
C LEU A 97 -6.32 13.06 -1.48
N VAL A 98 -7.02 12.41 -0.55
CA VAL A 98 -6.45 11.85 0.67
C VAL A 98 -6.78 10.37 0.72
N TRP A 99 -5.73 9.53 0.75
CA TRP A 99 -5.83 8.10 0.94
C TRP A 99 -6.11 7.77 2.40
N VAL A 100 -6.92 6.77 2.62
CA VAL A 100 -7.36 6.30 3.93
C VAL A 100 -7.08 4.81 4.01
N ASP A 101 -6.21 4.41 4.93
CA ASP A 101 -5.93 2.99 5.18
C ASP A 101 -6.33 2.61 6.60
N VAL A 102 -6.88 1.42 6.75
CA VAL A 102 -7.04 0.74 8.04
C VAL A 102 -5.88 -0.23 8.19
N ARG A 103 -5.08 -0.02 9.23
CA ARG A 103 -3.85 -0.76 9.47
C ARG A 103 -3.86 -1.48 10.81
N ASP A 104 -3.03 -2.52 10.93
CA ASP A 104 -2.73 -3.17 12.19
C ASP A 104 -1.69 -2.39 13.01
N GLU A 105 -1.30 -2.91 14.16
CA GLU A 105 -0.29 -2.30 15.04
C GLU A 105 1.11 -2.21 14.39
N ASN A 106 1.40 -3.06 13.41
CA ASN A 106 2.66 -3.08 12.67
C ASN A 106 2.65 -2.16 11.43
N GLY A 107 1.53 -1.48 11.17
CA GLY A 107 1.35 -0.61 10.02
C GLY A 107 1.00 -1.34 8.72
N THR A 108 0.67 -2.63 8.77
CA THR A 108 0.22 -3.41 7.61
C THR A 108 -1.25 -3.12 7.33
N VAL A 109 -1.60 -2.86 6.07
CA VAL A 109 -3.00 -2.66 5.66
C VAL A 109 -3.79 -3.94 5.88
N VAL A 110 -4.91 -3.83 6.61
CA VAL A 110 -5.80 -4.96 6.90
C VAL A 110 -6.81 -5.12 5.76
N ASN A 111 -6.47 -5.93 4.78
CA ASN A 111 -7.24 -6.13 3.55
C ASN A 111 -8.62 -6.77 3.75
N THR A 112 -8.93 -7.23 4.96
CA THR A 112 -10.25 -7.75 5.34
C THR A 112 -11.09 -6.70 6.08
N ALA A 113 -10.52 -5.52 6.38
CA ALA A 113 -11.24 -4.47 7.10
C ALA A 113 -12.34 -3.86 6.23
N ASN A 114 -13.51 -3.68 6.86
CA ASN A 114 -14.72 -3.09 6.27
C ASN A 114 -15.38 -2.08 7.20
N HIS A 115 -14.57 -1.42 8.02
CA HIS A 115 -15.01 -0.43 9.01
C HIS A 115 -15.66 0.80 8.36
N THR A 116 -16.62 1.40 9.05
CA THR A 116 -17.17 2.69 8.65
C THR A 116 -16.34 3.81 9.26
N ILE A 117 -15.70 4.59 8.43
CA ILE A 117 -14.86 5.72 8.82
C ILE A 117 -15.66 7.01 8.71
N ASN A 118 -15.66 7.81 9.78
CA ASN A 118 -16.29 9.11 9.83
C ASN A 118 -15.26 10.22 9.62
N PHE A 119 -15.55 11.17 8.75
CA PHE A 119 -14.68 12.28 8.42
C PHE A 119 -15.23 13.60 8.92
N THR A 120 -14.37 14.40 9.53
CA THR A 120 -14.64 15.79 9.89
C THR A 120 -13.51 16.68 9.37
N THR A 121 -13.87 17.90 8.99
CA THR A 121 -12.92 18.91 8.54
C THR A 121 -13.03 20.15 9.40
N GLU A 122 -11.89 20.78 9.67
CA GLU A 122 -11.75 22.11 10.25
C GLU A 122 -10.97 22.99 9.28
N GLY A 123 -11.20 24.31 9.32
CA GLY A 123 -10.59 25.24 8.37
C GLY A 123 -11.39 25.43 7.07
N PRO A 124 -10.77 26.08 6.06
CA PRO A 124 -11.47 26.49 4.85
C PRO A 124 -11.62 25.36 3.80
N GLY A 125 -12.26 24.25 4.19
CA GLY A 125 -12.47 23.10 3.30
C GLY A 125 -13.49 22.10 3.81
N PHE A 126 -13.84 21.16 2.94
CA PHE A 126 -14.79 20.09 3.26
C PHE A 126 -14.53 18.83 2.44
N VAL A 127 -14.95 17.68 2.96
CA VAL A 127 -14.96 16.40 2.23
C VAL A 127 -16.06 16.41 1.18
N ILE A 128 -15.72 16.08 -0.08
CA ILE A 128 -16.70 15.88 -1.15
C ILE A 128 -17.37 14.53 -0.96
N GLY A 129 -18.69 14.51 -0.97
CA GLY A 129 -19.50 13.28 -0.84
C GLY A 129 -19.88 12.97 0.61
N GLU A 130 -19.97 11.67 0.91
CA GLU A 130 -20.42 11.21 2.21
C GLU A 130 -19.32 11.39 3.28
N LYS A 131 -19.74 11.80 4.47
CA LYS A 131 -18.84 11.98 5.62
C LYS A 131 -18.64 10.70 6.44
N ALA A 132 -19.39 9.66 6.13
CA ALA A 132 -19.27 8.34 6.73
C ALA A 132 -19.18 7.31 5.60
N VAL A 133 -18.06 6.63 5.46
CA VAL A 133 -17.79 5.71 4.33
C VAL A 133 -17.31 4.38 4.84
N GLN A 134 -17.88 3.30 4.33
CA GLN A 134 -17.37 1.98 4.61
C GLN A 134 -16.16 1.68 3.72
N VAL A 135 -14.98 1.51 4.33
CA VAL A 135 -13.78 1.08 3.60
C VAL A 135 -13.96 -0.32 3.04
N ARG A 136 -13.28 -0.61 1.94
CA ARG A 136 -13.27 -1.94 1.32
C ARG A 136 -11.84 -2.42 1.17
N GLY A 137 -11.58 -3.64 1.65
CA GLY A 137 -10.21 -4.15 1.67
C GLY A 137 -9.25 -3.30 2.51
N GLY A 138 -9.76 -2.63 3.55
CA GLY A 138 -8.99 -1.75 4.43
C GLY A 138 -8.57 -0.43 3.82
N GLN A 139 -9.08 -0.06 2.64
CA GLN A 139 -8.65 1.14 1.93
C GLN A 139 -9.83 1.94 1.39
N TRP A 140 -9.63 3.25 1.31
CA TRP A 140 -10.54 4.20 0.69
C TRP A 140 -9.77 5.46 0.26
N ALA A 141 -10.46 6.37 -0.41
CA ALA A 141 -9.95 7.70 -0.69
C ALA A 141 -11.07 8.72 -0.61
N VAL A 142 -10.75 9.91 -0.12
CA VAL A 142 -11.67 11.05 -0.06
C VAL A 142 -11.06 12.26 -0.74
N TRP A 143 -11.91 13.06 -1.36
CA TRP A 143 -11.53 14.36 -1.88
C TRP A 143 -11.84 15.44 -0.85
N VAL A 144 -10.84 16.24 -0.52
CA VAL A 144 -10.98 17.44 0.30
C VAL A 144 -10.92 18.65 -0.61
N ARG A 145 -12.02 19.39 -0.70
CA ARG A 145 -12.15 20.60 -1.53
C ARG A 145 -11.99 21.85 -0.68
N SER A 146 -11.26 22.82 -1.21
CA SER A 146 -11.13 24.13 -0.60
C SER A 146 -12.40 24.93 -0.68
N THR A 147 -12.58 25.83 0.27
CA THR A 147 -13.44 27.01 0.18
C THR A 147 -12.56 28.25 0.12
N ARG A 148 -13.20 29.44 -0.05
CA ARG A 148 -12.49 30.70 0.13
C ARG A 148 -12.38 30.98 1.62
N GLY A 149 -11.20 31.41 2.08
CA GLY A 149 -10.93 31.66 3.50
C GLY A 149 -9.45 31.79 3.79
N GLU A 150 -9.08 31.57 5.02
CA GLU A 150 -7.69 31.61 5.50
C GLU A 150 -7.42 30.42 6.40
N GLY A 151 -6.14 30.03 6.49
CA GLY A 151 -5.65 28.95 7.34
C GLY A 151 -5.65 27.58 6.63
N ASP A 152 -5.01 26.61 7.27
CA ASP A 152 -4.90 25.24 6.75
C ASP A 152 -6.18 24.45 6.99
N ILE A 153 -6.35 23.38 6.20
CA ILE A 153 -7.47 22.46 6.35
C ILE A 153 -6.99 21.25 7.16
N THR A 154 -7.68 20.95 8.26
CA THR A 154 -7.45 19.74 9.04
C THR A 154 -8.55 18.73 8.73
N LEU A 155 -8.14 17.55 8.24
CA LEU A 155 -9.02 16.40 8.04
C LEU A 155 -8.78 15.40 9.17
N LYS A 156 -9.86 15.00 9.86
CA LYS A 156 -9.85 13.97 10.89
C LYS A 156 -10.72 12.79 10.46
N ALA A 157 -10.17 11.57 10.62
CA ALA A 157 -10.87 10.32 10.39
C ALA A 157 -11.01 9.55 11.70
N THR A 158 -12.22 9.06 11.98
CA THR A 158 -12.55 8.34 13.23
C THR A 158 -13.37 7.09 12.94
N CYS A 159 -13.15 6.07 13.76
CA CYS A 159 -13.97 4.86 13.79
C CYS A 159 -13.89 4.27 15.21
N ASP A 160 -14.98 3.71 15.70
CA ASP A 160 -14.98 3.03 17.00
C ASP A 160 -14.04 1.82 16.97
N GLY A 161 -13.23 1.68 18.00
CA GLY A 161 -12.26 0.59 18.14
C GLY A 161 -10.94 0.78 17.38
N LEU A 162 -10.78 1.87 16.62
CA LEU A 162 -9.54 2.21 15.92
C LEU A 162 -8.94 3.52 16.43
N THR A 163 -7.62 3.61 16.47
CA THR A 163 -6.94 4.88 16.69
C THR A 163 -7.25 5.83 15.54
N ALA A 164 -7.77 7.00 15.86
CA ALA A 164 -8.12 8.04 14.90
C ALA A 164 -6.89 8.64 14.23
N ALA A 165 -7.05 9.12 13.00
CA ALA A 165 -6.03 9.84 12.27
C ALA A 165 -6.43 11.29 12.01
N THR A 166 -5.42 12.15 11.94
CA THR A 166 -5.58 13.56 11.56
C THR A 166 -4.46 13.95 10.60
N ILE A 167 -4.80 14.66 9.53
CA ILE A 167 -3.83 15.26 8.60
C ILE A 167 -4.13 16.74 8.42
N THR A 168 -3.08 17.55 8.40
CA THR A 168 -3.16 18.96 8.02
C THR A 168 -2.75 19.12 6.57
N ILE A 169 -3.62 19.71 5.78
CA ILE A 169 -3.39 20.04 4.37
C ILE A 169 -3.01 21.51 4.32
N PRO A 170 -1.75 21.84 3.96
CA PRO A 170 -1.32 23.22 3.83
C PRO A 170 -2.12 23.90 2.71
N THR A 171 -2.42 25.17 2.89
CA THR A 171 -3.18 25.96 1.93
C THR A 171 -2.44 27.21 1.49
N GLN A 172 -2.89 27.79 0.39
CA GLN A 172 -2.44 29.09 -0.08
C GLN A 172 -3.61 29.92 -0.56
N THR A 173 -3.64 31.19 -0.16
CA THR A 173 -4.61 32.16 -0.65
C THR A 173 -4.35 32.45 -2.12
N VAL A 174 -5.43 32.71 -2.86
CA VAL A 174 -5.35 33.17 -4.27
C VAL A 174 -5.67 34.64 -4.27
N GLU A 175 -4.74 35.44 -4.71
CA GLU A 175 -5.03 36.86 -4.98
C GLU A 175 -6.05 36.93 -6.12
N GLY A 176 -7.15 37.64 -5.88
CA GLY A 176 -8.24 37.84 -6.84
C GLY A 176 -7.95 38.93 -7.86
#